data_a94b66f0a3bdee519a8be6f988a8f011
#
_entry.id   a94b66f0a3bdee519a8be6f988a8f011
#
_cell.length_a   1.000
_cell.length_b   1.000
_cell.length_c   1.000
_cell.angle_alpha   90.00
_cell.angle_beta   90.00
_cell.angle_gamma   90.00
#
_symmetry.space_group_name_H-M   'P 1'
#
loop_
_entity.id
_entity.type
_entity.pdbx_description
1 polymer ?
#
loop_
_entity_poly.entity_id
_entity_poly.type
_entity_poly.pdbx_seq_one_letter_code
_entity_poly.pdbx_strand_id
1 'polypeptide(L)'
;RVRDRHGGESIFYYGGGGQGNHLGGAYSTATRAALGSRYRSSALAQEKTGEFWVNAKMLGAMVRGDVEHAEVALFIGKNPWQSHGIPHARTTLKEIARDPERALIVIDPRRSETAEMADIHLAVRPGTDAWCLAALVAILVQERLVDRAWLAEHAVGLDEVDAAFGHLDVAAYAAVCGV
;
A
#
# COMPACT_ATOMS: atom_id res chain seq x y z
N ARG A 1 12.64 -4.62 38.70
CA ARG A 1 11.73 -4.35 39.83
C ARG A 1 10.29 -4.82 39.55
N VAL A 2 9.62 -4.44 38.43
CA VAL A 2 8.26 -4.92 38.12
C VAL A 2 8.26 -6.41 37.87
N ARG A 3 9.13 -6.90 36.96
CA ARG A 3 9.29 -8.32 36.67
C ARG A 3 9.56 -9.16 37.95
N ASP A 4 10.44 -8.68 38.79
CA ASP A 4 10.90 -9.43 39.99
C ASP A 4 9.81 -9.50 41.07
N ARG A 5 8.87 -8.54 41.07
CA ARG A 5 7.75 -8.49 42.04
C ARG A 5 6.48 -9.14 41.53
N HIS A 6 6.22 -9.02 40.24
CA HIS A 6 4.91 -9.33 39.67
C HIS A 6 4.96 -10.33 38.50
N GLY A 7 6.18 -10.80 38.17
CA GLY A 7 6.39 -11.69 37.02
C GLY A 7 6.43 -10.94 35.67
N GLY A 8 6.97 -11.61 34.68
CA GLY A 8 7.08 -11.06 33.31
C GLY A 8 5.74 -10.80 32.63
N GLU A 9 4.71 -11.56 33.00
CA GLU A 9 3.37 -11.40 32.46
C GLU A 9 2.67 -10.10 32.87
N SER A 10 3.16 -9.42 33.91
CA SER A 10 2.69 -8.08 34.27
C SER A 10 3.21 -6.98 33.35
N ILE A 11 4.09 -7.32 32.41
CA ILE A 11 4.72 -6.39 31.48
C ILE A 11 4.11 -6.57 30.11
N PHE A 12 3.45 -5.52 29.62
CA PHE A 12 2.97 -5.43 28.25
C PHE A 12 3.98 -4.66 27.40
N TYR A 13 4.43 -5.24 26.31
CA TYR A 13 5.31 -4.57 25.35
C TYR A 13 4.47 -3.97 24.22
N TYR A 14 4.55 -2.66 24.07
CA TYR A 14 4.01 -1.96 22.91
C TYR A 14 5.16 -1.34 22.13
N GLY A 15 5.29 -1.70 20.86
CA GLY A 15 6.33 -1.17 20.02
C GLY A 15 5.99 -1.31 18.57
N GLY A 16 6.60 -0.49 17.73
CA GLY A 16 6.37 -0.51 16.29
C GLY A 16 7.51 0.18 15.56
N GLY A 17 7.46 0.10 14.23
CA GLY A 17 8.36 0.83 13.35
C GLY A 17 7.99 2.32 13.29
N GLY A 18 8.54 3.02 12.34
CA GLY A 18 8.27 4.44 12.08
C GLY A 18 9.51 5.31 12.20
N GLN A 19 10.52 4.86 12.91
CA GLN A 19 11.78 5.60 13.06
C GLN A 19 12.87 5.16 12.08
N GLY A 20 12.59 4.18 11.21
CA GLY A 20 13.58 3.62 10.29
C GLY A 20 14.70 2.84 10.96
N ASN A 21 14.66 2.71 12.29
CA ASN A 21 15.67 1.97 13.06
C ASN A 21 15.21 0.52 13.29
N HIS A 22 15.64 -0.37 12.41
CA HIS A 22 15.30 -1.80 12.48
C HIS A 22 16.08 -2.55 13.59
N LEU A 23 17.13 -2.00 14.13
CA LEU A 23 17.87 -2.60 15.26
C LEU A 23 16.99 -2.69 16.51
N GLY A 24 16.18 -1.68 16.78
CA GLY A 24 15.19 -1.73 17.88
C GLY A 24 14.24 -2.91 17.79
N GLY A 25 13.82 -3.28 16.59
CA GLY A 25 12.99 -4.47 16.33
C GLY A 25 13.71 -5.78 16.65
N ALA A 26 14.98 -5.90 16.26
CA ALA A 26 15.80 -7.08 16.54
C ALA A 26 15.99 -7.32 18.04
N TYR A 27 16.34 -6.27 18.76
CA TYR A 27 16.55 -6.37 20.21
C TYR A 27 15.26 -6.52 21.03
N SER A 28 14.12 -6.09 20.51
CA SER A 28 12.85 -6.16 21.25
C SER A 28 12.43 -7.60 21.59
N THR A 29 12.72 -8.56 20.72
CA THR A 29 12.44 -9.98 20.97
C THR A 29 13.30 -10.53 22.10
N ALA A 30 14.60 -10.27 22.09
CA ALA A 30 15.51 -10.67 23.16
C ALA A 30 15.16 -9.99 24.50
N THR A 31 14.83 -8.71 24.47
CA THR A 31 14.42 -7.97 25.67
C THR A 31 13.15 -8.55 26.28
N ARG A 32 12.13 -8.85 25.48
CA ARG A 32 10.89 -9.46 25.96
C ARG A 32 11.12 -10.87 26.54
N ALA A 33 11.96 -11.67 25.87
CA ALA A 33 12.32 -12.98 26.37
C ALA A 33 13.03 -12.88 27.73
N ALA A 34 13.98 -11.98 27.87
CA ALA A 34 14.68 -11.72 29.15
C ALA A 34 13.74 -11.21 30.25
N LEU A 35 12.70 -10.46 29.91
CA LEU A 35 11.68 -10.00 30.84
C LEU A 35 10.64 -11.07 31.19
N GLY A 36 10.53 -12.14 30.40
CA GLY A 36 9.44 -13.11 30.51
C GLY A 36 8.09 -12.54 30.05
N SER A 37 8.10 -11.48 29.22
CA SER A 37 6.88 -10.83 28.72
C SER A 37 6.37 -11.53 27.47
N ARG A 38 5.16 -12.10 27.53
CA ARG A 38 4.48 -12.71 26.39
C ARG A 38 3.49 -11.76 25.71
N TYR A 39 3.03 -10.75 26.41
CA TYR A 39 2.03 -9.82 25.86
C TYR A 39 2.69 -8.71 25.06
N ARG A 40 2.27 -8.59 23.82
CA ARG A 40 2.74 -7.53 22.93
C ARG A 40 1.65 -7.03 21.99
N SER A 41 1.78 -5.79 21.55
CA SER A 41 1.08 -5.23 20.41
C SER A 41 1.98 -4.26 19.65
N SER A 42 1.60 -3.92 18.45
CA SER A 42 2.25 -2.89 17.65
C SER A 42 1.24 -2.21 16.73
N ALA A 43 1.55 -1.01 16.26
CA ALA A 43 0.76 -0.32 15.25
C ALA A 43 0.61 -1.17 13.97
N LEU A 44 1.65 -1.90 13.58
CA LEU A 44 1.63 -2.77 12.40
C LEU A 44 0.55 -3.85 12.46
N ALA A 45 0.23 -4.35 13.65
CA ALA A 45 -0.80 -5.37 13.83
C ALA A 45 -2.22 -4.85 13.52
N GLN A 46 -2.42 -3.54 13.58
CA GLN A 46 -3.70 -2.89 13.24
C GLN A 46 -3.66 -2.24 11.86
N GLU A 47 -2.55 -1.58 11.53
CA GLU A 47 -2.39 -0.80 10.32
C GLU A 47 -2.12 -1.65 9.07
N LYS A 48 -1.30 -2.71 9.20
CA LYS A 48 -0.74 -3.44 8.06
C LYS A 48 -1.22 -4.90 7.93
N THR A 49 -2.13 -5.34 8.77
CA THR A 49 -2.58 -6.74 8.76
C THR A 49 -3.21 -7.12 7.42
N GLY A 50 -4.07 -6.28 6.88
CA GLY A 50 -4.71 -6.50 5.57
C GLY A 50 -3.68 -6.53 4.43
N GLU A 51 -2.77 -5.56 4.41
CA GLU A 51 -1.69 -5.50 3.42
C GLU A 51 -0.81 -6.75 3.46
N PHE A 52 -0.40 -7.19 4.65
CA PHE A 52 0.41 -8.41 4.81
C PHE A 52 -0.33 -9.65 4.35
N TRP A 53 -1.62 -9.75 4.68
CA TRP A 53 -2.44 -10.89 4.30
C TRP A 53 -2.62 -10.96 2.78
N VAL A 54 -2.96 -9.85 2.12
CA VAL A 54 -3.14 -9.77 0.67
C VAL A 54 -1.84 -10.11 -0.06
N ASN A 55 -0.73 -9.46 0.30
CA ASN A 55 0.57 -9.74 -0.31
C ASN A 55 0.99 -11.21 -0.16
N ALA A 56 0.80 -11.79 1.02
CA ALA A 56 1.11 -13.19 1.25
C ALA A 56 0.26 -14.15 0.41
N LYS A 57 -1.02 -13.82 0.18
CA LYS A 57 -1.95 -14.64 -0.62
C LYS A 57 -1.73 -14.49 -2.12
N MET A 58 -1.52 -13.27 -2.59
CA MET A 58 -1.40 -12.97 -4.02
C MET A 58 0.02 -13.21 -4.55
N LEU A 59 1.03 -12.87 -3.77
CA LEU A 59 2.40 -12.78 -4.25
C LEU A 59 3.39 -13.68 -3.48
N GLY A 60 2.93 -14.29 -2.39
CA GLY A 60 3.78 -15.12 -1.52
C GLY A 60 4.84 -14.35 -0.72
N ALA A 61 4.96 -13.05 -0.93
CA ALA A 61 5.96 -12.20 -0.28
C ALA A 61 5.48 -10.75 -0.16
N MET A 62 6.12 -10.00 0.73
CA MET A 62 5.99 -8.54 0.74
C MET A 62 6.75 -7.95 -0.43
N VAL A 63 6.06 -7.16 -1.23
CA VAL A 63 6.66 -6.44 -2.37
C VAL A 63 6.68 -4.94 -2.14
N ARG A 64 7.57 -4.26 -2.85
CA ARG A 64 7.63 -2.80 -2.90
C ARG A 64 7.67 -2.36 -4.35
N GLY A 65 7.01 -1.25 -4.66
CA GLY A 65 7.07 -0.67 -5.99
C GLY A 65 8.48 -0.18 -6.31
N ASP A 66 8.98 -0.52 -7.47
CA ASP A 66 10.20 0.04 -8.05
C ASP A 66 9.84 1.35 -8.79
N VAL A 67 9.66 2.40 -8.01
CA VAL A 67 9.17 3.68 -8.53
C VAL A 67 10.24 4.43 -9.32
N GLU A 68 11.52 4.14 -9.05
CA GLU A 68 12.64 4.80 -9.75
C GLU A 68 12.66 4.43 -11.23
N HIS A 69 12.27 3.21 -11.59
CA HIS A 69 12.34 2.68 -12.95
C HIS A 69 10.98 2.51 -13.62
N ALA A 70 9.88 2.86 -12.93
CA ALA A 70 8.54 2.71 -13.48
C ALA A 70 8.22 3.80 -14.52
N GLU A 71 7.61 3.42 -15.63
CA GLU A 71 7.03 4.36 -16.61
C GLU A 71 5.79 5.05 -16.06
N VAL A 72 4.98 4.30 -15.27
CA VAL A 72 3.80 4.82 -14.59
C VAL A 72 3.91 4.57 -13.09
N ALA A 73 3.90 5.62 -12.30
CA ALA A 73 3.88 5.55 -10.85
C ALA A 73 2.49 5.94 -10.33
N LEU A 74 1.80 4.98 -9.69
CA LEU A 74 0.48 5.20 -9.07
C LEU A 74 0.61 5.20 -7.55
N PHE A 75 0.25 6.30 -6.92
CA PHE A 75 0.16 6.43 -5.47
C PHE A 75 -1.29 6.54 -5.00
N ILE A 76 -1.69 5.69 -4.07
CA ILE A 76 -3.04 5.62 -3.54
C ILE A 76 -3.00 5.89 -2.04
N GLY A 77 -3.61 6.99 -1.59
CA GLY A 77 -3.64 7.40 -0.18
C GLY A 77 -2.24 7.59 0.41
N LYS A 78 -1.26 7.94 -0.43
CA LYS A 78 0.14 8.02 -0.04
C LYS A 78 0.79 9.31 -0.53
N ASN A 79 1.47 10.00 0.38
CA ASN A 79 2.24 11.19 0.08
C ASN A 79 3.75 10.95 0.32
N PRO A 80 4.48 10.36 -0.66
CA PRO A 80 5.91 10.09 -0.51
C PRO A 80 6.78 11.34 -0.32
N TRP A 81 6.27 12.50 -0.69
CA TRP A 81 6.96 13.77 -0.43
C TRP A 81 7.19 14.01 1.07
N GLN A 82 6.26 13.55 1.91
CA GLN A 82 6.29 13.71 3.36
C GLN A 82 6.60 12.40 4.10
N SER A 83 6.07 11.28 3.59
CA SER A 83 6.18 9.98 4.24
C SER A 83 7.43 9.22 3.80
N HIS A 84 7.93 8.36 4.71
CA HIS A 84 9.04 7.47 4.42
C HIS A 84 8.58 6.22 3.66
N GLY A 85 9.51 5.52 3.05
CA GLY A 85 9.27 4.21 2.42
C GLY A 85 9.72 4.10 0.97
N ILE A 86 10.08 5.22 0.34
CA ILE A 86 10.73 5.27 -0.97
C ILE A 86 12.07 5.96 -0.79
N PRO A 87 13.19 5.32 -1.14
CA PRO A 87 14.50 5.98 -1.14
C PRO A 87 14.45 7.24 -2.02
N HIS A 88 15.08 8.30 -1.58
CA HIS A 88 15.18 9.56 -2.33
C HIS A 88 13.86 10.11 -2.88
N ALA A 89 12.74 9.85 -2.22
CA ALA A 89 11.37 10.08 -2.73
C ALA A 89 11.17 11.43 -3.43
N ARG A 90 11.66 12.51 -2.85
CA ARG A 90 11.51 13.86 -3.45
C ARG A 90 12.28 14.04 -4.75
N THR A 91 13.43 13.38 -4.88
CA THR A 91 14.21 13.39 -6.11
C THR A 91 13.50 12.58 -7.17
N THR A 92 13.15 11.35 -6.86
CA THR A 92 12.43 10.43 -7.74
C THR A 92 11.12 11.03 -8.26
N LEU A 93 10.32 11.64 -7.38
CA LEU A 93 9.08 12.32 -7.78
C LEU A 93 9.33 13.46 -8.78
N LYS A 94 10.37 14.26 -8.55
CA LYS A 94 10.73 15.36 -9.47
C LYS A 94 11.24 14.82 -10.81
N GLU A 95 11.95 13.71 -10.82
CA GLU A 95 12.43 13.06 -12.03
C GLU A 95 11.25 12.53 -12.85
N ILE A 96 10.30 11.82 -12.21
CA ILE A 96 9.08 11.36 -12.88
C ILE A 96 8.31 12.55 -13.47
N ALA A 97 8.03 13.57 -12.68
CA ALA A 97 7.24 14.73 -13.11
C ALA A 97 7.89 15.59 -14.22
N ARG A 98 9.18 15.39 -14.51
CA ARG A 98 9.91 16.10 -15.58
C ARG A 98 10.10 15.28 -16.84
N ASP A 99 9.93 13.98 -16.72
CA ASP A 99 10.16 13.03 -17.82
C ASP A 99 8.84 12.86 -18.61
N PRO A 100 8.79 13.32 -19.88
CA PRO A 100 7.58 13.21 -20.69
C PRO A 100 7.18 11.78 -21.06
N GLU A 101 8.10 10.81 -20.90
CA GLU A 101 7.84 9.39 -21.15
C GLU A 101 7.29 8.67 -19.90
N ARG A 102 7.15 9.39 -18.79
CA ARG A 102 6.69 8.84 -17.52
C ARG A 102 5.40 9.52 -17.05
N ALA A 103 4.59 8.83 -16.27
CA ALA A 103 3.39 9.38 -15.70
C ALA A 103 3.31 9.20 -14.19
N LEU A 104 2.91 10.24 -13.48
CA LEU A 104 2.64 10.25 -12.06
C LEU A 104 1.13 10.37 -11.84
N ILE A 105 0.53 9.34 -11.27
CA ILE A 105 -0.91 9.31 -10.95
C ILE A 105 -1.07 9.26 -9.43
N VAL A 106 -1.94 10.11 -8.89
CA VAL A 106 -2.24 10.13 -7.45
C VAL A 106 -3.74 10.03 -7.22
N ILE A 107 -4.13 9.05 -6.42
CA ILE A 107 -5.49 8.90 -5.89
C ILE A 107 -5.44 9.28 -4.41
N ASP A 108 -5.94 10.44 -4.05
CA ASP A 108 -5.91 10.95 -2.68
C ASP A 108 -7.02 11.99 -2.51
N PRO A 109 -7.86 11.92 -1.45
CA PRO A 109 -8.87 12.93 -1.20
C PRO A 109 -8.28 14.34 -1.01
N ARG A 110 -7.01 14.44 -0.63
CA ARG A 110 -6.29 15.69 -0.46
C ARG A 110 -5.31 15.93 -1.60
N ARG A 111 -5.27 17.15 -2.10
CA ARG A 111 -4.20 17.59 -2.99
C ARG A 111 -2.92 17.79 -2.18
N SER A 112 -2.23 16.67 -1.92
CA SER A 112 -0.96 16.64 -1.22
C SER A 112 0.19 17.15 -2.09
N GLU A 113 1.37 17.33 -1.50
CA GLU A 113 2.57 17.79 -2.25
C GLU A 113 2.96 16.80 -3.37
N THR A 114 2.67 15.52 -3.19
CA THR A 114 2.84 14.51 -4.27
C THR A 114 1.77 14.69 -5.33
N ALA A 115 0.51 14.94 -4.94
CA ALA A 115 -0.59 15.17 -5.87
C ALA A 115 -0.45 16.50 -6.65
N GLU A 116 0.22 17.50 -6.09
CA GLU A 116 0.55 18.76 -6.81
C GLU A 116 1.51 18.56 -7.98
N MET A 117 2.30 17.49 -7.93
CA MET A 117 3.27 17.13 -8.98
C MET A 117 2.71 16.12 -9.98
N ALA A 118 1.54 15.53 -9.70
CA ALA A 118 0.97 14.49 -10.51
C ALA A 118 0.41 15.01 -11.84
N ASP A 119 0.55 14.20 -12.89
CA ASP A 119 -0.11 14.42 -14.17
C ASP A 119 -1.62 14.20 -14.05
N ILE A 120 -2.01 13.21 -13.21
CA ILE A 120 -3.41 12.91 -12.92
C ILE A 120 -3.61 12.83 -11.40
N HIS A 121 -4.53 13.65 -10.88
CA HIS A 121 -4.97 13.58 -9.49
C HIS A 121 -6.47 13.27 -9.42
N LEU A 122 -6.81 12.12 -8.87
CA LEU A 122 -8.20 11.73 -8.59
C LEU A 122 -8.50 11.99 -7.12
N ALA A 123 -9.28 13.06 -6.86
CA ALA A 123 -9.66 13.47 -5.52
C ALA A 123 -10.89 12.70 -5.04
N VAL A 124 -10.71 11.41 -4.78
CA VAL A 124 -11.81 10.52 -4.35
C VAL A 124 -12.36 10.91 -2.98
N ARG A 125 -13.64 10.65 -2.76
CA ARG A 125 -14.24 10.79 -1.43
C ARG A 125 -13.57 9.84 -0.45
N PRO A 126 -13.28 10.25 0.80
CA PRO A 126 -12.71 9.37 1.82
C PRO A 126 -13.51 8.08 2.00
N GLY A 127 -12.81 6.94 2.03
CA GLY A 127 -13.43 5.61 2.19
C GLY A 127 -14.03 5.02 0.93
N THR A 128 -13.79 5.60 -0.25
CA THR A 128 -14.30 5.09 -1.53
C THR A 128 -13.22 4.55 -2.46
N ASP A 129 -12.00 4.37 -1.97
CA ASP A 129 -10.87 3.87 -2.76
C ASP A 129 -11.18 2.53 -3.45
N ALA A 130 -11.88 1.61 -2.75
CA ALA A 130 -12.22 0.31 -3.29
C ALA A 130 -13.14 0.42 -4.54
N TRP A 131 -14.09 1.36 -4.55
CA TRP A 131 -14.94 1.63 -5.72
C TRP A 131 -14.14 2.23 -6.88
N CYS A 132 -13.25 3.17 -6.57
CA CYS A 132 -12.36 3.74 -7.58
C CYS A 132 -11.48 2.67 -8.23
N LEU A 133 -10.84 1.82 -7.41
CA LEU A 133 -9.99 0.75 -7.92
C LEU A 133 -10.78 -0.31 -8.69
N ALA A 134 -11.98 -0.66 -8.23
CA ALA A 134 -12.86 -1.57 -8.96
C ALA A 134 -13.28 -1.01 -10.32
N ALA A 135 -13.58 0.28 -10.40
CA ALA A 135 -13.88 0.96 -11.67
C ALA A 135 -12.67 0.94 -12.61
N LEU A 136 -11.46 1.23 -12.11
CA LEU A 136 -10.23 1.16 -12.91
C LEU A 136 -9.97 -0.25 -13.46
N VAL A 137 -10.11 -1.29 -12.61
CA VAL A 137 -9.96 -2.69 -13.06
C VAL A 137 -11.03 -3.04 -14.11
N ALA A 138 -12.28 -2.60 -13.89
CA ALA A 138 -13.36 -2.83 -14.85
C ALA A 138 -13.08 -2.19 -16.20
N ILE A 139 -12.55 -0.97 -16.25
CA ILE A 139 -12.12 -0.31 -17.49
C ILE A 139 -11.06 -1.16 -18.20
N LEU A 140 -10.01 -1.58 -17.47
CA LEU A 140 -8.94 -2.39 -18.06
C LEU A 140 -9.46 -3.70 -18.67
N VAL A 141 -10.42 -4.36 -18.00
CA VAL A 141 -11.04 -5.61 -18.47
C VAL A 141 -11.96 -5.36 -19.66
N GLN A 142 -12.88 -4.39 -19.56
CA GLN A 142 -13.93 -4.12 -20.55
C GLN A 142 -13.35 -3.56 -21.85
N GLU A 143 -12.33 -2.71 -21.76
CA GLU A 143 -11.64 -2.11 -22.91
C GLU A 143 -10.48 -2.97 -23.44
N ARG A 144 -10.24 -4.15 -22.84
CA ARG A 144 -9.20 -5.09 -23.24
C ARG A 144 -7.78 -4.50 -23.18
N LEU A 145 -7.51 -3.69 -22.17
CA LEU A 145 -6.22 -3.01 -21.94
C LEU A 145 -5.22 -3.85 -21.14
N VAL A 146 -5.57 -5.11 -20.83
CA VAL A 146 -4.71 -6.03 -20.08
C VAL A 146 -3.83 -6.87 -21.03
N ASP A 147 -2.59 -7.10 -20.67
CA ASP A 147 -1.71 -8.06 -21.35
C ASP A 147 -2.10 -9.49 -20.99
N ARG A 148 -3.02 -10.05 -21.78
CA ARG A 148 -3.55 -11.40 -21.53
C ARG A 148 -2.53 -12.50 -21.76
N ALA A 149 -1.57 -12.29 -22.63
CA ALA A 149 -0.54 -13.28 -22.89
C ALA A 149 0.37 -13.42 -21.66
N TRP A 150 0.82 -12.30 -21.13
CA TRP A 150 1.63 -12.28 -19.91
C TRP A 150 0.85 -12.81 -18.69
N LEU A 151 -0.41 -12.39 -18.52
CA LEU A 151 -1.24 -12.83 -17.41
C LEU A 151 -1.54 -14.33 -17.46
N ALA A 152 -1.73 -14.93 -18.64
CA ALA A 152 -1.94 -16.37 -18.77
C ALA A 152 -0.73 -17.20 -18.31
N GLU A 153 0.47 -16.65 -18.44
CA GLU A 153 1.70 -17.30 -18.01
C GLU A 153 2.01 -17.08 -16.52
N HIS A 154 1.67 -15.88 -15.98
CA HIS A 154 2.16 -15.44 -14.67
C HIS A 154 1.09 -15.27 -13.60
N ALA A 155 -0.19 -15.42 -13.93
CA ALA A 155 -1.29 -15.23 -12.99
C ALA A 155 -2.29 -16.41 -13.02
N VAL A 156 -3.03 -16.55 -11.94
CA VAL A 156 -4.17 -17.49 -11.84
C VAL A 156 -5.41 -16.71 -11.44
N GLY A 157 -6.60 -17.23 -11.76
CA GLY A 157 -7.87 -16.61 -11.39
C GLY A 157 -8.32 -15.49 -12.35
N LEU A 158 -7.84 -15.50 -13.59
CA LEU A 158 -8.16 -14.46 -14.56
C LEU A 158 -9.64 -14.49 -14.98
N ASP A 159 -10.22 -15.69 -15.12
CA ASP A 159 -11.63 -15.87 -15.50
C ASP A 159 -12.57 -15.32 -14.41
N GLU A 160 -12.21 -15.47 -13.15
CA GLU A 160 -12.94 -14.92 -12.01
C GLU A 160 -12.87 -13.39 -11.97
N VAL A 161 -11.74 -12.82 -12.34
CA VAL A 161 -11.58 -11.36 -12.48
C VAL A 161 -12.44 -10.84 -13.64
N ASP A 162 -12.40 -11.49 -14.78
CA ASP A 162 -13.24 -11.14 -15.94
C ASP A 162 -14.73 -11.23 -15.61
N ALA A 163 -15.15 -12.29 -14.92
CA ALA A 163 -16.54 -12.45 -14.50
C ALA A 163 -16.99 -11.36 -13.52
N ALA A 164 -16.11 -10.97 -12.58
CA ALA A 164 -16.41 -9.98 -11.56
C ALA A 164 -16.49 -8.55 -12.13
N PHE A 165 -15.61 -8.21 -13.07
CA PHE A 165 -15.43 -6.82 -13.52
C PHE A 165 -15.93 -6.56 -14.96
N GLY A 166 -16.16 -7.62 -15.76
CA GLY A 166 -16.57 -7.49 -17.15
C GLY A 166 -17.91 -6.79 -17.37
N HIS A 167 -18.79 -6.77 -16.37
CA HIS A 167 -20.11 -6.16 -16.42
C HIS A 167 -20.34 -5.09 -15.35
N LEU A 168 -19.28 -4.68 -14.63
CA LEU A 168 -19.38 -3.68 -13.58
C LEU A 168 -19.75 -2.31 -14.18
N ASP A 169 -20.71 -1.62 -13.58
CA ASP A 169 -21.10 -0.26 -13.98
C ASP A 169 -20.05 0.75 -13.51
N VAL A 170 -19.11 1.07 -14.39
CA VAL A 170 -18.01 2.01 -14.13
C VAL A 170 -18.53 3.38 -13.73
N ALA A 171 -19.59 3.87 -14.41
CA ALA A 171 -20.13 5.20 -14.12
C ALA A 171 -20.76 5.28 -12.73
N ALA A 172 -21.48 4.24 -12.31
CA ALA A 172 -22.04 4.15 -10.97
C ALA A 172 -20.93 4.14 -9.90
N TYR A 173 -19.86 3.41 -10.12
CA TYR A 173 -18.72 3.34 -9.18
C TYR A 173 -17.94 4.66 -9.13
N ALA A 174 -17.70 5.30 -10.26
CA ALA A 174 -17.09 6.62 -10.34
C ALA A 174 -17.94 7.66 -9.58
N ALA A 175 -19.26 7.65 -9.74
CA ALA A 175 -20.17 8.54 -9.03
C ALA A 175 -20.10 8.36 -7.50
N VAL A 176 -19.92 7.12 -7.00
CA VAL A 176 -19.68 6.86 -5.56
C VAL A 176 -18.40 7.54 -5.10
N CYS A 177 -17.33 7.46 -5.89
CA CYS A 177 -16.04 8.06 -5.57
C CYS A 177 -16.03 9.59 -5.72
N GLY A 178 -16.90 10.12 -6.56
CA GLY A 178 -16.96 11.56 -6.89
C GLY A 178 -15.93 11.99 -7.93
N VAL A 179 -15.51 11.07 -8.79
CA VAL A 179 -14.59 11.28 -9.92
C VAL A 179 -15.29 10.89 -11.20
#